data_e2a1be400cd30036e330af92db60ad1d
#
_entry.id   e2a1be400cd30036e330af92db60ad1d
#
_cell.length_a   1.000
_cell.length_b   1.000
_cell.length_c   1.000
_cell.angle_alpha   90.00
_cell.angle_beta   90.00
_cell.angle_gamma   90.00
#
_symmetry.space_group_name_H-M   'P 1'
#
loop_
_entity.id
_entity.type
_entity.pdbx_description
1 polymer ?
#
loop_
_entity_poly.entity_id
_entity_poly.type
_entity_poly.pdbx_seq_one_letter_code
_entity_poly.pdbx_strand_id
1 'polypeptide(L)'
;MSRLSSSTEFPFAKGLMPQEEKLEVGKQTQRLVIGIPTEADKTESRIALTPEAVEMLVNQGHEIIIEKDAGKLANYSDHHYSEKGGLIVQTAQEVFKSQIILKISPLLLNEIEMLTENQVVISSLHLTNSAGEYIRNMMKKRVTALAFESIRDQDGAYPLVRAMSSIAGSTSILVAAEYLSNVNQGKGVMLGGISGITPTEVVILGAGTAGEFAARAALGLGASVKIFDDSIKRLMELQDILGQRLYTSIFHQQVLERVLKTADVVIGTILPEETKGRIVISEDQVKLMKKGSVIVDLSIDKGGCFETSEVRNHDNPAFEKHGVIHYCVPNITARVARTSSIAMSNVFAPLLTEIGDAGGVKQQLKEDTGLRHGVYIFNGILTNAYLGNLYNIPSRDINLLMAAF
;
A
#
# COMPACT_ATOMS: atom_id res chain seq x y z
N MET A 1 -35.69 76.44 -32.03
CA MET A 1 -36.79 75.74 -31.32
C MET A 1 -36.22 74.35 -30.92
N SER A 2 -35.70 74.24 -29.78
CA SER A 2 -36.27 73.91 -28.44
C SER A 2 -36.65 72.46 -28.37
N ARG A 3 -36.00 71.68 -27.59
CA ARG A 3 -36.34 71.38 -26.18
C ARG A 3 -35.28 70.46 -25.55
N LEU A 4 -34.79 70.94 -24.47
CA LEU A 4 -34.09 70.17 -23.43
C LEU A 4 -35.05 69.14 -22.84
N SER A 5 -34.57 67.90 -22.68
CA SER A 5 -35.13 66.95 -21.70
C SER A 5 -34.02 66.50 -20.76
N SER A 6 -34.04 67.08 -19.57
CA SER A 6 -33.24 66.65 -18.44
C SER A 6 -33.78 65.30 -17.90
N SER A 7 -33.01 64.27 -18.05
CA SER A 7 -33.23 63.04 -17.29
C SER A 7 -32.46 63.15 -15.96
N THR A 8 -33.18 63.37 -14.89
CA THR A 8 -32.70 63.24 -13.53
C THR A 8 -32.41 61.76 -13.28
N GLU A 9 -31.13 61.41 -13.31
CA GLU A 9 -30.67 60.15 -12.75
C GLU A 9 -30.74 60.24 -11.22
N PHE A 10 -31.59 59.42 -10.65
CA PHE A 10 -31.59 59.15 -9.22
C PHE A 10 -30.33 58.39 -8.88
N PRO A 11 -29.49 58.81 -7.91
CA PRO A 11 -28.40 57.98 -7.45
C PRO A 11 -28.99 56.80 -6.69
N PHE A 12 -28.90 55.62 -7.26
CA PHE A 12 -29.16 54.40 -6.56
C PHE A 12 -28.27 54.38 -5.33
N ALA A 13 -28.85 54.48 -4.16
CA ALA A 13 -28.20 54.19 -2.88
C ALA A 13 -27.62 52.78 -3.03
N LYS A 14 -26.30 52.65 -2.99
CA LYS A 14 -25.65 51.37 -2.72
C LYS A 14 -26.14 50.88 -1.39
N GLY A 15 -27.18 50.05 -1.41
CA GLY A 15 -27.63 49.35 -0.23
C GLY A 15 -26.44 48.67 0.40
N LEU A 16 -26.22 48.94 1.66
CA LEU A 16 -25.38 48.13 2.49
C LEU A 16 -25.93 46.68 2.42
N MET A 17 -25.42 45.89 1.53
CA MET A 17 -25.60 44.43 1.64
C MET A 17 -24.84 44.05 2.89
N PRO A 18 -25.46 43.33 3.84
CA PRO A 18 -24.70 42.71 4.91
C PRO A 18 -23.62 41.86 4.27
N GLN A 19 -22.37 42.19 4.40
CA GLN A 19 -21.31 41.23 4.20
C GLN A 19 -21.53 40.19 5.26
N GLU A 20 -21.92 38.99 4.83
CA GLU A 20 -21.74 37.81 5.67
C GLU A 20 -20.23 37.72 5.89
N GLU A 21 -19.78 38.25 7.04
CA GLU A 21 -18.50 37.83 7.59
C GLU A 21 -18.67 36.31 7.79
N LYS A 22 -18.07 35.52 6.90
CA LYS A 22 -17.75 34.15 7.24
C LYS A 22 -16.90 34.27 8.50
N LEU A 23 -17.50 33.98 9.66
CA LEU A 23 -16.74 33.66 10.84
C LEU A 23 -15.79 32.54 10.40
N GLU A 24 -14.54 32.88 10.19
CA GLU A 24 -13.49 31.87 10.19
C GLU A 24 -13.51 31.32 11.63
N VAL A 25 -14.28 30.27 11.83
CA VAL A 25 -14.14 29.41 13.00
C VAL A 25 -12.72 28.89 12.88
N GLY A 26 -11.80 29.45 13.64
CA GLY A 26 -10.41 29.06 13.63
C GLY A 26 -10.36 27.54 13.75
N LYS A 27 -9.76 26.87 12.78
CA LYS A 27 -9.60 25.41 12.82
C LYS A 27 -8.93 25.10 14.15
N GLN A 28 -9.63 24.41 15.03
CA GLN A 28 -9.05 23.97 16.30
C GLN A 28 -8.07 22.84 15.96
N THR A 29 -6.79 23.17 15.87
CA THR A 29 -5.75 22.15 15.75
C THR A 29 -5.76 21.27 17.00
N GLN A 30 -5.68 19.97 16.80
CA GLN A 30 -5.60 19.00 17.90
C GLN A 30 -4.21 18.40 17.99
N ARG A 31 -3.60 18.47 19.19
CA ARG A 31 -2.43 17.65 19.49
C ARG A 31 -2.81 16.19 19.47
N LEU A 32 -2.15 15.40 18.63
CA LEU A 32 -2.33 13.96 18.54
C LEU A 32 -1.32 13.24 19.44
N VAL A 33 -1.74 12.14 20.06
CA VAL A 33 -0.88 11.18 20.73
C VAL A 33 -0.91 9.89 19.93
N ILE A 34 0.21 9.58 19.29
CA ILE A 34 0.33 8.46 18.33
C ILE A 34 1.26 7.40 18.91
N GLY A 35 0.78 6.17 18.98
CA GLY A 35 1.51 5.02 19.47
C GLY A 35 1.94 4.11 18.33
N ILE A 36 3.21 3.72 18.33
CA ILE A 36 3.81 2.80 17.37
C ILE A 36 4.34 1.59 18.15
N PRO A 37 3.58 0.48 18.20
CA PRO A 37 4.05 -0.76 18.81
C PRO A 37 5.06 -1.48 17.91
N THR A 38 5.79 -2.45 18.46
CA THR A 38 6.58 -3.41 17.69
C THR A 38 5.66 -4.28 16.84
N GLU A 39 6.12 -4.67 15.66
CA GLU A 39 5.44 -5.66 14.85
C GLU A 39 5.63 -7.05 15.47
N ALA A 40 4.51 -7.69 15.81
CA ALA A 40 4.55 -9.03 16.43
C ALA A 40 4.85 -10.13 15.40
N ASP A 41 4.55 -9.90 14.13
CA ASP A 41 4.91 -10.78 13.02
C ASP A 41 6.40 -10.58 12.69
N LYS A 42 7.22 -11.59 12.91
CA LYS A 42 8.66 -11.56 12.59
C LYS A 42 8.96 -11.42 11.11
N THR A 43 7.99 -11.66 10.25
CA THR A 43 8.10 -11.46 8.79
C THR A 43 7.90 -10.00 8.39
N GLU A 44 7.35 -9.17 9.28
CA GLU A 44 7.19 -7.74 9.09
C GLU A 44 8.39 -6.99 9.67
N SER A 45 9.20 -6.43 8.80
CA SER A 45 10.43 -5.71 9.16
C SER A 45 10.32 -4.20 9.00
N ARG A 46 9.20 -3.71 8.47
CA ARG A 46 8.96 -2.28 8.24
C ARG A 46 8.46 -1.62 9.52
N ILE A 47 8.56 -0.29 9.56
CA ILE A 47 7.93 0.56 10.59
C ILE A 47 7.17 1.69 9.90
N ALA A 48 6.05 2.11 10.48
CA ALA A 48 5.15 3.07 9.86
C ALA A 48 5.73 4.48 9.75
N LEU A 49 6.50 4.94 10.74
CA LEU A 49 7.16 6.25 10.75
C LEU A 49 8.66 6.10 10.95
N THR A 50 9.44 6.81 10.12
CA THR A 50 10.89 6.96 10.31
C THR A 50 11.20 8.04 11.35
N PRO A 51 12.43 8.10 11.89
CA PRO A 51 12.83 9.15 12.82
C PRO A 51 12.59 10.57 12.27
N GLU A 52 12.83 10.79 11.00
CA GLU A 52 12.63 12.09 10.34
C GLU A 52 11.14 12.47 10.29
N ALA A 53 10.26 11.50 10.04
CA ALA A 53 8.82 11.73 10.09
C ALA A 53 8.32 12.00 11.53
N VAL A 54 8.92 11.34 12.51
CA VAL A 54 8.66 11.61 13.93
C VAL A 54 9.07 13.05 14.28
N GLU A 55 10.26 13.49 13.87
CA GLU A 55 10.71 14.88 14.09
C GLU A 55 9.73 15.88 13.50
N MET A 56 9.25 15.64 12.29
CA MET A 56 8.28 16.53 11.65
C MET A 56 7.00 16.65 12.48
N LEU A 57 6.43 15.52 12.92
CA LEU A 57 5.19 15.50 13.70
C LEU A 57 5.37 16.09 15.11
N VAL A 58 6.51 15.83 15.77
CA VAL A 58 6.85 16.42 17.07
C VAL A 58 7.00 17.93 16.98
N ASN A 59 7.64 18.44 15.93
CA ASN A 59 7.78 19.89 15.68
C ASN A 59 6.41 20.57 15.43
N GLN A 60 5.41 19.83 15.00
CA GLN A 60 4.02 20.30 14.89
C GLN A 60 3.22 20.20 16.21
N GLY A 61 3.87 19.73 17.28
CA GLY A 61 3.29 19.63 18.62
C GLY A 61 2.61 18.29 18.93
N HIS A 62 2.72 17.30 18.04
CA HIS A 62 2.22 15.95 18.30
C HIS A 62 3.15 15.17 19.23
N GLU A 63 2.62 14.14 19.86
CA GLU A 63 3.38 13.24 20.73
C GLU A 63 3.45 11.85 20.10
N ILE A 64 4.66 11.34 19.92
CA ILE A 64 4.88 10.03 19.28
C ILE A 64 5.51 9.11 20.32
N ILE A 65 4.77 8.05 20.67
CA ILE A 65 5.16 7.03 21.65
C ILE A 65 5.54 5.76 20.89
N ILE A 66 6.76 5.31 21.06
CA ILE A 66 7.32 4.20 20.28
C ILE A 66 7.76 3.10 21.25
N GLU A 67 7.35 1.87 20.97
CA GLU A 67 7.82 0.73 21.74
C GLU A 67 9.32 0.49 21.46
N LYS A 68 10.03 0.12 22.49
CA LYS A 68 11.45 -0.23 22.41
C LYS A 68 11.69 -1.26 21.29
N ASP A 69 12.77 -1.07 20.54
CA ASP A 69 13.18 -1.90 19.41
C ASP A 69 12.19 -1.92 18.22
N ALA A 70 11.12 -1.12 18.19
CA ALA A 70 10.12 -1.13 17.11
C ALA A 70 10.73 -0.84 15.72
N GLY A 71 11.74 0.04 15.63
CA GLY A 71 12.42 0.37 14.37
C GLY A 71 13.59 -0.53 14.00
N LYS A 72 13.96 -1.49 14.85
CA LYS A 72 15.22 -2.24 14.75
C LYS A 72 15.35 -3.04 13.45
N LEU A 73 14.29 -3.70 13.00
CA LEU A 73 14.30 -4.49 11.77
C LEU A 73 14.39 -3.61 10.51
N ALA A 74 13.99 -2.34 10.61
CA ALA A 74 14.19 -1.33 9.55
C ALA A 74 15.51 -0.56 9.67
N ASN A 75 16.43 -1.01 10.55
CA ASN A 75 17.72 -0.37 10.86
C ASN A 75 17.59 1.04 11.46
N TYR A 76 16.56 1.25 12.29
CA TYR A 76 16.43 2.44 13.14
C TYR A 76 16.53 2.02 14.61
N SER A 77 17.46 2.63 15.35
CA SER A 77 17.59 2.39 16.80
C SER A 77 16.64 3.29 17.59
N ASP A 78 16.36 2.93 18.84
CA ASP A 78 15.62 3.76 19.78
C ASP A 78 16.25 5.14 19.96
N HIS A 79 17.59 5.22 19.90
CA HIS A 79 18.34 6.46 19.97
C HIS A 79 18.00 7.42 18.82
N HIS A 80 17.90 6.91 17.58
CA HIS A 80 17.49 7.72 16.43
C HIS A 80 16.12 8.39 16.65
N TYR A 81 15.17 7.66 17.24
CA TYR A 81 13.85 8.21 17.54
C TYR A 81 13.87 9.21 18.68
N SER A 82 14.63 8.91 19.75
CA SER A 82 14.75 9.81 20.91
C SER A 82 15.40 11.15 20.55
N GLU A 83 16.42 11.15 19.70
CA GLU A 83 17.06 12.36 19.19
C GLU A 83 16.09 13.24 18.38
N LYS A 84 15.07 12.63 17.79
CA LYS A 84 14.02 13.28 17.00
C LYS A 84 12.74 13.60 17.80
N GLY A 85 12.81 13.47 19.14
CA GLY A 85 11.74 13.81 20.06
C GLY A 85 10.69 12.72 20.26
N GLY A 86 10.89 11.52 19.72
CA GLY A 86 10.05 10.36 20.00
C GLY A 86 10.26 9.83 21.42
N LEU A 87 9.17 9.45 22.08
CA LEU A 87 9.19 8.90 23.43
C LEU A 87 9.28 7.35 23.37
N ILE A 88 10.40 6.81 23.81
CA ILE A 88 10.60 5.35 23.85
C ILE A 88 10.03 4.80 25.15
N VAL A 89 9.14 3.81 25.04
CA VAL A 89 8.53 3.10 26.16
C VAL A 89 8.90 1.60 26.13
N GLN A 90 8.83 0.94 27.28
CA GLN A 90 9.35 -0.41 27.40
C GLN A 90 8.35 -1.51 26.97
N THR A 91 7.06 -1.18 26.96
CA THR A 91 5.99 -2.18 26.79
C THR A 91 4.91 -1.72 25.82
N ALA A 92 4.30 -2.68 25.12
CA ALA A 92 3.14 -2.42 24.26
C ALA A 92 1.98 -1.78 25.05
N GLN A 93 1.77 -2.16 26.32
CA GLN A 93 0.70 -1.58 27.15
C GLN A 93 0.83 -0.06 27.31
N GLU A 94 2.04 0.48 27.33
CA GLU A 94 2.26 1.93 27.38
C GLU A 94 1.92 2.58 26.04
N VAL A 95 2.29 1.95 24.93
CA VAL A 95 1.95 2.41 23.57
C VAL A 95 0.44 2.41 23.36
N PHE A 96 -0.25 1.36 23.77
CA PHE A 96 -1.70 1.21 23.59
C PHE A 96 -2.55 2.17 24.43
N LYS A 97 -1.94 3.06 25.25
CA LYS A 97 -2.63 4.20 25.87
C LYS A 97 -2.80 5.40 24.94
N SER A 98 -2.14 5.40 23.77
CA SER A 98 -2.20 6.47 22.78
C SER A 98 -3.58 6.61 22.15
N GLN A 99 -3.89 7.80 21.64
CA GLN A 99 -5.16 8.07 20.95
C GLN A 99 -5.25 7.32 19.60
N ILE A 100 -4.13 7.31 18.88
CA ILE A 100 -4.00 6.64 17.57
C ILE A 100 -2.95 5.55 17.72
N ILE A 101 -3.32 4.32 17.38
CA ILE A 101 -2.38 3.21 17.24
C ILE A 101 -2.08 3.05 15.76
N LEU A 102 -0.82 3.26 15.40
CA LEU A 102 -0.34 3.14 14.02
C LEU A 102 0.58 1.92 13.90
N LYS A 103 0.13 0.91 13.19
CA LYS A 103 0.80 -0.37 13.03
C LYS A 103 0.71 -0.83 11.58
N ILE A 104 1.68 -1.60 11.08
CA ILE A 104 1.64 -2.10 9.70
C ILE A 104 0.77 -3.35 9.61
N SER A 105 1.09 -4.38 10.39
CA SER A 105 0.28 -5.60 10.41
C SER A 105 -1.03 -5.41 11.17
N PRO A 106 -2.07 -6.23 10.93
CA PRO A 106 -3.25 -6.25 11.77
C PRO A 106 -2.90 -6.51 13.23
N LEU A 107 -3.71 -6.03 14.15
CA LEU A 107 -3.51 -6.28 15.57
C LEU A 107 -3.73 -7.76 15.91
N LEU A 108 -2.94 -8.29 16.81
CA LEU A 108 -3.18 -9.60 17.41
C LEU A 108 -4.31 -9.54 18.46
N LEU A 109 -4.88 -10.68 18.82
CA LEU A 109 -5.98 -10.74 19.82
C LEU A 109 -5.58 -10.12 21.16
N ASN A 110 -4.36 -10.39 21.63
CA ASN A 110 -3.83 -9.80 22.88
C ASN A 110 -3.60 -8.28 22.76
N GLU A 111 -3.29 -7.77 21.58
CA GLU A 111 -3.18 -6.33 21.32
C GLU A 111 -4.58 -5.66 21.28
N ILE A 112 -5.58 -6.33 20.70
CA ILE A 112 -6.97 -5.87 20.73
C ILE A 112 -7.48 -5.76 22.18
N GLU A 113 -7.08 -6.67 23.05
CA GLU A 113 -7.46 -6.62 24.47
C GLU A 113 -6.95 -5.37 25.19
N MET A 114 -5.80 -4.82 24.79
CA MET A 114 -5.24 -3.57 25.33
C MET A 114 -5.96 -2.31 24.87
N LEU A 115 -6.76 -2.39 23.80
CA LEU A 115 -7.49 -1.23 23.27
C LEU A 115 -8.57 -0.75 24.25
N THR A 116 -8.74 0.56 24.29
CA THR A 116 -9.81 1.27 25.02
C THR A 116 -10.79 1.94 24.06
N GLU A 117 -11.97 2.31 24.58
CA GLU A 117 -13.00 2.98 23.77
C GLU A 117 -12.48 4.28 23.14
N ASN A 118 -13.01 4.61 21.97
CA ASN A 118 -12.72 5.82 21.19
C ASN A 118 -11.29 5.95 20.63
N GLN A 119 -10.45 4.94 20.78
CA GLN A 119 -9.15 4.92 20.11
C GLN A 119 -9.31 4.75 18.60
N VAL A 120 -8.33 5.23 17.87
CA VAL A 120 -8.21 5.03 16.41
C VAL A 120 -7.10 4.03 16.16
N VAL A 121 -7.38 3.05 15.31
CA VAL A 121 -6.39 2.07 14.85
C VAL A 121 -6.20 2.27 13.35
N ILE A 122 -4.96 2.51 12.93
CA ILE A 122 -4.56 2.59 11.53
C ILE A 122 -3.61 1.42 11.27
N SER A 123 -4.07 0.41 10.54
CA SER A 123 -3.28 -0.79 10.23
C SER A 123 -3.73 -1.38 8.90
N SER A 124 -3.03 -2.39 8.39
CA SER A 124 -3.57 -3.20 7.29
C SER A 124 -4.73 -4.09 7.77
N LEU A 125 -5.60 -4.47 6.85
CA LEU A 125 -6.68 -5.42 7.10
C LEU A 125 -6.49 -6.65 6.21
N HIS A 126 -5.96 -7.72 6.76
CA HIS A 126 -5.82 -8.98 6.05
C HIS A 126 -7.12 -9.79 6.09
N LEU A 127 -7.69 -10.07 4.93
CA LEU A 127 -8.90 -10.88 4.80
C LEU A 127 -8.55 -12.37 4.87
N THR A 128 -8.54 -12.93 6.07
CA THR A 128 -8.35 -14.35 6.33
C THR A 128 -9.66 -15.00 6.78
N ASN A 129 -9.69 -16.32 6.88
CA ASN A 129 -10.85 -17.04 7.40
C ASN A 129 -11.25 -16.63 8.83
N SER A 130 -10.29 -16.13 9.62
CA SER A 130 -10.51 -15.61 10.99
C SER A 130 -10.84 -14.12 11.06
N ALA A 131 -10.86 -13.40 9.94
CA ALA A 131 -11.08 -11.95 9.95
C ALA A 131 -12.46 -11.56 10.52
N GLY A 132 -13.48 -12.40 10.41
CA GLY A 132 -14.79 -12.15 11.03
C GLY A 132 -14.74 -12.06 12.56
N GLU A 133 -13.94 -12.90 13.22
CA GLU A 133 -13.74 -12.83 14.68
C GLU A 133 -12.92 -11.60 15.07
N TYR A 134 -11.86 -11.31 14.33
CA TYR A 134 -11.06 -10.10 14.46
C TYR A 134 -11.93 -8.85 14.43
N ILE A 135 -12.79 -8.71 13.41
CA ILE A 135 -13.70 -7.57 13.26
C ILE A 135 -14.65 -7.47 14.45
N ARG A 136 -15.26 -8.59 14.90
CA ARG A 136 -16.16 -8.58 16.06
C ARG A 136 -15.45 -8.14 17.33
N ASN A 137 -14.21 -8.54 17.55
CA ASN A 137 -13.43 -8.16 18.72
C ASN A 137 -13.06 -6.67 18.68
N MET A 138 -12.68 -6.14 17.52
CA MET A 138 -12.46 -4.70 17.31
C MET A 138 -13.75 -3.88 17.57
N MET A 139 -14.90 -4.35 17.07
CA MET A 139 -16.20 -3.69 17.30
C MET A 139 -16.56 -3.63 18.78
N LYS A 140 -16.30 -4.70 19.58
CA LYS A 140 -16.56 -4.72 21.03
C LYS A 140 -15.77 -3.65 21.79
N LYS A 141 -14.61 -3.26 21.27
CA LYS A 141 -13.74 -2.22 21.87
C LYS A 141 -14.21 -0.80 21.54
N ARG A 142 -15.24 -0.63 20.69
CA ARG A 142 -15.77 0.67 20.26
C ARG A 142 -14.73 1.62 19.71
N VAL A 143 -13.77 1.06 18.98
CA VAL A 143 -12.71 1.82 18.30
C VAL A 143 -13.15 2.25 16.90
N THR A 144 -12.42 3.21 16.32
CA THR A 144 -12.47 3.52 14.90
C THR A 144 -11.25 2.87 14.24
N ALA A 145 -11.46 2.01 13.24
CA ALA A 145 -10.39 1.28 12.59
C ALA A 145 -10.35 1.59 11.08
N LEU A 146 -9.16 1.93 10.61
CA LEU A 146 -8.86 2.25 9.23
C LEU A 146 -7.88 1.21 8.65
N ALA A 147 -8.24 0.66 7.50
CA ALA A 147 -7.34 -0.11 6.64
C ALA A 147 -6.60 0.86 5.72
N PHE A 148 -5.33 1.09 5.98
CA PHE A 148 -4.57 2.12 5.25
C PHE A 148 -4.44 1.82 3.75
N GLU A 149 -4.48 0.56 3.34
CA GLU A 149 -4.46 0.15 1.94
C GLU A 149 -5.72 0.55 1.16
N SER A 150 -6.79 0.92 1.87
CA SER A 150 -8.05 1.38 1.28
C SER A 150 -8.19 2.90 1.26
N ILE A 151 -7.28 3.64 1.89
CA ILE A 151 -7.26 5.11 1.88
C ILE A 151 -6.96 5.57 0.45
N ARG A 152 -7.73 6.56 -0.03
CA ARG A 152 -7.57 7.17 -1.35
C ARG A 152 -7.08 8.61 -1.22
N ASP A 153 -6.31 9.04 -2.19
CA ASP A 153 -5.97 10.45 -2.37
C ASP A 153 -7.10 11.22 -3.11
N GLN A 154 -6.86 12.49 -3.37
CA GLN A 154 -7.83 13.37 -4.05
C GLN A 154 -8.12 12.94 -5.49
N ASP A 155 -7.20 12.22 -6.14
CA ASP A 155 -7.35 11.68 -7.49
C ASP A 155 -8.01 10.28 -7.48
N GLY A 156 -8.33 9.76 -6.29
CA GLY A 156 -8.93 8.44 -6.09
C GLY A 156 -7.92 7.28 -6.17
N ALA A 157 -6.63 7.57 -6.23
CA ALA A 157 -5.58 6.55 -6.19
C ALA A 157 -5.31 6.07 -4.75
N TYR A 158 -4.64 4.94 -4.61
CA TYR A 158 -4.27 4.35 -3.33
C TYR A 158 -2.78 4.61 -3.05
N PRO A 159 -2.41 5.70 -2.35
CA PRO A 159 -1.03 6.16 -2.27
C PRO A 159 -0.08 5.14 -1.63
N LEU A 160 -0.50 4.48 -0.54
CA LEU A 160 0.30 3.43 0.12
C LEU A 160 0.46 2.18 -0.75
N VAL A 161 -0.62 1.71 -1.36
CA VAL A 161 -0.58 0.55 -2.26
C VAL A 161 0.32 0.84 -3.46
N ARG A 162 0.23 2.05 -4.04
CA ARG A 162 1.08 2.47 -5.16
C ARG A 162 2.55 2.49 -4.77
N ALA A 163 2.89 3.08 -3.61
CA ALA A 163 4.26 3.10 -3.10
C ALA A 163 4.82 1.69 -2.89
N MET A 164 4.06 0.82 -2.22
CA MET A 164 4.47 -0.57 -1.98
C MET A 164 4.58 -1.38 -3.27
N SER A 165 3.65 -1.21 -4.21
CA SER A 165 3.69 -1.88 -5.51
C SER A 165 4.91 -1.45 -6.35
N SER A 166 5.30 -0.17 -6.27
CA SER A 166 6.50 0.34 -6.94
C SER A 166 7.78 -0.32 -6.40
N ILE A 167 7.88 -0.43 -5.08
CA ILE A 167 9.00 -1.11 -4.41
C ILE A 167 8.99 -2.60 -4.72
N ALA A 168 7.83 -3.25 -4.66
CA ALA A 168 7.70 -4.67 -4.95
C ALA A 168 8.12 -5.01 -6.38
N GLY A 169 7.67 -4.23 -7.37
CA GLY A 169 8.05 -4.40 -8.77
C GLY A 169 9.56 -4.29 -8.97
N SER A 170 10.20 -3.25 -8.44
CA SER A 170 11.65 -3.08 -8.54
C SER A 170 12.42 -4.21 -7.81
N THR A 171 11.97 -4.56 -6.59
CA THR A 171 12.62 -5.60 -5.78
C THR A 171 12.49 -6.98 -6.44
N SER A 172 11.40 -7.27 -7.15
CA SER A 172 11.21 -8.55 -7.84
C SER A 172 12.30 -8.83 -8.87
N ILE A 173 12.78 -7.82 -9.57
CA ILE A 173 13.87 -7.93 -10.55
C ILE A 173 15.21 -8.17 -9.85
N LEU A 174 15.48 -7.50 -8.73
CA LEU A 174 16.69 -7.74 -7.94
C LEU A 174 16.73 -9.16 -7.39
N VAL A 175 15.59 -9.64 -6.87
CA VAL A 175 15.43 -11.02 -6.42
C VAL A 175 15.63 -12.01 -7.57
N ALA A 176 15.02 -11.77 -8.72
CA ALA A 176 15.21 -12.62 -9.90
C ALA A 176 16.68 -12.67 -10.33
N ALA A 177 17.40 -11.55 -10.30
CA ALA A 177 18.82 -11.49 -10.60
C ALA A 177 19.67 -12.33 -9.61
N GLU A 178 19.33 -12.28 -8.33
CA GLU A 178 19.97 -13.06 -7.29
C GLU A 178 19.79 -14.58 -7.51
N TYR A 179 18.58 -15.01 -7.84
CA TYR A 179 18.25 -16.44 -8.07
C TYR A 179 18.65 -16.96 -9.46
N LEU A 180 18.98 -16.09 -10.42
CA LEU A 180 19.59 -16.51 -11.69
C LEU A 180 21.09 -16.86 -11.52
N SER A 181 21.74 -16.40 -10.45
CA SER A 181 23.16 -16.63 -10.21
C SER A 181 23.44 -18.06 -9.73
N ASN A 182 24.68 -18.53 -9.94
CA ASN A 182 25.13 -19.84 -9.43
C ASN A 182 25.11 -19.94 -7.91
N VAL A 183 25.24 -18.81 -7.20
CA VAL A 183 25.26 -18.77 -5.73
C VAL A 183 23.95 -19.31 -5.15
N ASN A 184 22.83 -19.06 -5.82
CA ASN A 184 21.52 -19.51 -5.41
C ASN A 184 20.96 -20.65 -6.29
N GLN A 185 21.85 -21.50 -6.81
CA GLN A 185 21.51 -22.69 -7.63
C GLN A 185 20.82 -22.35 -8.96
N GLY A 186 20.86 -21.09 -9.39
CA GLY A 186 20.40 -20.66 -10.69
C GLY A 186 21.31 -21.13 -11.81
N LYS A 187 20.93 -20.81 -13.05
CA LYS A 187 21.67 -21.26 -14.24
C LYS A 187 22.95 -20.46 -14.54
N GLY A 188 23.38 -19.56 -13.63
CA GLY A 188 24.62 -18.78 -13.80
C GLY A 188 24.54 -17.69 -14.85
N VAL A 189 23.36 -17.10 -15.04
CA VAL A 189 23.12 -16.04 -16.01
C VAL A 189 22.92 -14.71 -15.26
N MET A 190 23.59 -13.66 -15.71
CA MET A 190 23.37 -12.32 -15.21
C MET A 190 22.08 -11.76 -15.80
N LEU A 191 21.19 -11.24 -14.94
CA LEU A 191 20.00 -10.54 -15.43
C LEU A 191 20.42 -9.22 -16.07
N GLY A 192 20.03 -9.01 -17.32
CA GLY A 192 20.37 -7.80 -18.07
C GLY A 192 20.95 -8.10 -19.44
N GLY A 193 21.73 -7.15 -19.95
CA GLY A 193 22.40 -7.26 -21.25
C GLY A 193 23.80 -6.70 -21.20
N ILE A 194 24.72 -7.38 -21.90
CA ILE A 194 26.11 -6.94 -22.15
C ILE A 194 26.39 -7.05 -23.64
N SER A 195 27.19 -6.13 -24.18
CA SER A 195 27.58 -6.16 -25.61
C SER A 195 28.19 -7.50 -26.01
N GLY A 196 27.62 -8.11 -27.05
CA GLY A 196 28.09 -9.42 -27.56
C GLY A 196 27.43 -10.63 -26.88
N ILE A 197 26.59 -10.43 -25.86
CA ILE A 197 25.82 -11.49 -25.19
C ILE A 197 24.32 -11.19 -25.36
N THR A 198 23.54 -12.22 -25.74
CA THR A 198 22.08 -12.08 -25.83
C THR A 198 21.51 -11.68 -24.47
N PRO A 199 20.72 -10.59 -24.39
CA PRO A 199 20.14 -10.16 -23.13
C PRO A 199 19.18 -11.22 -22.57
N THR A 200 19.08 -11.29 -21.25
CA THR A 200 18.09 -12.12 -20.56
C THR A 200 16.68 -11.63 -20.88
N GLU A 201 15.77 -12.60 -21.02
CA GLU A 201 14.37 -12.35 -21.32
C GLU A 201 13.52 -12.35 -20.05
N VAL A 202 12.92 -11.20 -19.75
CA VAL A 202 12.02 -10.99 -18.62
C VAL A 202 10.59 -10.88 -19.12
N VAL A 203 9.71 -11.75 -18.64
CA VAL A 203 8.26 -11.73 -18.93
C VAL A 203 7.55 -11.18 -17.70
N ILE A 204 6.70 -10.18 -17.89
CA ILE A 204 5.92 -9.56 -16.83
C ILE A 204 4.44 -9.79 -17.11
N LEU A 205 3.73 -10.37 -16.15
CA LEU A 205 2.31 -10.63 -16.19
C LEU A 205 1.60 -9.55 -15.38
N GLY A 206 0.99 -8.59 -16.09
CA GLY A 206 0.32 -7.41 -15.54
C GLY A 206 1.05 -6.10 -15.86
N ALA A 207 0.30 -5.12 -16.37
CA ALA A 207 0.76 -3.77 -16.70
C ALA A 207 0.32 -2.71 -15.66
N GLY A 208 0.07 -3.14 -14.41
CA GLY A 208 -0.20 -2.26 -13.29
C GLY A 208 1.08 -1.64 -12.71
N THR A 209 0.98 -0.94 -11.59
CA THR A 209 2.13 -0.25 -10.95
C THR A 209 3.31 -1.20 -10.68
N ALA A 210 3.07 -2.39 -10.15
CA ALA A 210 4.15 -3.35 -9.89
C ALA A 210 4.81 -3.81 -11.20
N GLY A 211 4.02 -4.07 -12.24
CA GLY A 211 4.53 -4.44 -13.58
C GLY A 211 5.33 -3.31 -14.23
N GLU A 212 4.89 -2.06 -14.09
CA GLU A 212 5.62 -0.87 -14.55
C GLU A 212 7.02 -0.78 -13.92
N PHE A 213 7.08 -0.87 -12.58
CA PHE A 213 8.36 -0.75 -11.88
C PHE A 213 9.28 -1.96 -12.08
N ALA A 214 8.71 -3.16 -12.26
CA ALA A 214 9.47 -4.33 -12.71
C ALA A 214 10.05 -4.11 -14.11
N ALA A 215 9.25 -3.58 -15.04
CA ALA A 215 9.73 -3.27 -16.39
C ALA A 215 10.84 -2.21 -16.39
N ARG A 216 10.68 -1.12 -15.64
CA ARG A 216 11.72 -0.09 -15.47
C ARG A 216 13.03 -0.67 -14.96
N ALA A 217 12.96 -1.50 -13.92
CA ALA A 217 14.14 -2.12 -13.32
C ALA A 217 14.82 -3.09 -14.32
N ALA A 218 14.07 -3.95 -14.99
CA ALA A 218 14.60 -4.91 -15.97
C ALA A 218 15.23 -4.21 -17.17
N LEU A 219 14.56 -3.18 -17.71
CA LEU A 219 15.08 -2.36 -18.81
C LEU A 219 16.34 -1.59 -18.40
N GLY A 220 16.38 -1.05 -17.19
CA GLY A 220 17.56 -0.37 -16.64
C GLY A 220 18.78 -1.27 -16.55
N LEU A 221 18.61 -2.57 -16.39
CA LEU A 221 19.67 -3.58 -16.42
C LEU A 221 20.00 -4.05 -17.86
N GLY A 222 19.23 -3.62 -18.85
CA GLY A 222 19.43 -4.01 -20.25
C GLY A 222 18.79 -5.35 -20.64
N ALA A 223 17.82 -5.83 -19.88
CA ALA A 223 17.07 -7.05 -20.22
C ALA A 223 16.07 -6.82 -21.38
N SER A 224 15.73 -7.89 -22.09
CA SER A 224 14.62 -7.92 -23.05
C SER A 224 13.30 -8.12 -22.31
N VAL A 225 12.40 -7.14 -22.36
CA VAL A 225 11.16 -7.18 -21.58
C VAL A 225 9.95 -7.46 -22.47
N LYS A 226 9.10 -8.40 -22.03
CA LYS A 226 7.81 -8.73 -22.64
C LYS A 226 6.72 -8.62 -21.59
N ILE A 227 5.61 -7.92 -21.92
CA ILE A 227 4.54 -7.62 -20.97
C ILE A 227 3.21 -8.13 -21.47
N PHE A 228 2.46 -8.77 -20.58
CA PHE A 228 1.12 -9.29 -20.83
C PHE A 228 0.11 -8.64 -19.88
N ASP A 229 -0.99 -8.16 -20.44
CA ASP A 229 -2.15 -7.66 -19.68
C ASP A 229 -3.40 -7.77 -20.55
N ASP A 230 -4.57 -8.04 -19.97
CA ASP A 230 -5.83 -8.08 -20.73
C ASP A 230 -6.33 -6.68 -21.13
N SER A 231 -5.84 -5.63 -20.48
CA SER A 231 -6.19 -4.24 -20.76
C SER A 231 -5.25 -3.61 -21.79
N ILE A 232 -5.71 -3.47 -23.03
CA ILE A 232 -4.97 -2.75 -24.08
C ILE A 232 -4.65 -1.33 -23.61
N LYS A 233 -5.56 -0.68 -22.88
CA LYS A 233 -5.35 0.66 -22.32
C LYS A 233 -4.11 0.70 -21.42
N ARG A 234 -4.01 -0.22 -20.45
CA ARG A 234 -2.84 -0.32 -19.54
C ARG A 234 -1.54 -0.56 -20.32
N LEU A 235 -1.59 -1.42 -21.35
CA LEU A 235 -0.41 -1.68 -22.20
C LEU A 235 0.04 -0.44 -22.96
N MET A 236 -0.89 0.38 -23.47
CA MET A 236 -0.59 1.65 -24.14
C MET A 236 -0.01 2.67 -23.15
N GLU A 237 -0.69 2.90 -22.04
CA GLU A 237 -0.23 3.81 -20.98
C GLU A 237 1.18 3.45 -20.48
N LEU A 238 1.45 2.16 -20.32
CA LEU A 238 2.76 1.67 -19.89
C LEU A 238 3.87 2.00 -20.89
N GLN A 239 3.62 1.84 -22.19
CA GLN A 239 4.60 2.22 -23.23
C GLN A 239 4.85 3.74 -23.25
N ASP A 240 3.81 4.54 -23.09
CA ASP A 240 3.92 6.00 -23.03
C ASP A 240 4.74 6.43 -21.80
N ILE A 241 4.47 5.84 -20.64
CA ILE A 241 5.19 6.09 -19.38
C ILE A 241 6.67 5.69 -19.48
N LEU A 242 6.98 4.56 -20.14
CA LEU A 242 8.35 4.07 -20.30
C LEU A 242 9.13 4.78 -21.42
N GLY A 243 8.44 5.53 -22.28
CA GLY A 243 9.03 6.31 -23.37
C GLY A 243 9.66 5.46 -24.47
N GLN A 244 9.33 4.18 -24.54
CA GLN A 244 9.86 3.28 -25.56
C GLN A 244 8.88 2.17 -25.93
N ARG A 245 9.01 1.65 -27.14
CA ARG A 245 8.22 0.50 -27.58
C ARG A 245 8.72 -0.78 -26.91
N LEU A 246 7.77 -1.55 -26.39
CA LEU A 246 8.01 -2.84 -25.79
C LEU A 246 7.23 -3.92 -26.52
N TYR A 247 7.64 -5.15 -26.32
CA TYR A 247 6.81 -6.30 -26.68
C TYR A 247 5.63 -6.37 -25.70
N THR A 248 4.44 -6.06 -26.20
CA THR A 248 3.21 -6.16 -25.40
C THR A 248 2.23 -7.13 -26.06
N SER A 249 1.45 -7.87 -25.29
CA SER A 249 0.41 -8.78 -25.77
C SER A 249 -0.71 -8.91 -24.75
N ILE A 250 -1.92 -9.17 -25.21
CA ILE A 250 -2.97 -9.73 -24.37
C ILE A 250 -2.69 -11.22 -24.11
N PHE A 251 -3.39 -11.81 -23.13
CA PHE A 251 -3.20 -13.22 -22.75
C PHE A 251 -3.75 -14.17 -23.84
N HIS A 252 -2.94 -14.40 -24.87
CA HIS A 252 -3.16 -15.44 -25.87
C HIS A 252 -2.34 -16.67 -25.53
N GLN A 253 -2.99 -17.81 -25.29
CA GLN A 253 -2.34 -19.05 -24.84
C GLN A 253 -1.11 -19.42 -25.69
N GLN A 254 -1.26 -19.48 -27.02
CA GLN A 254 -0.15 -19.86 -27.91
C GLN A 254 1.01 -18.85 -27.90
N VAL A 255 0.71 -17.56 -27.74
CA VAL A 255 1.75 -16.54 -27.66
C VAL A 255 2.49 -16.64 -26.32
N LEU A 256 1.75 -16.82 -25.23
CA LEU A 256 2.29 -16.98 -23.90
C LEU A 256 3.18 -18.23 -23.81
N GLU A 257 2.74 -19.41 -24.27
CA GLU A 257 3.55 -20.62 -24.27
C GLU A 257 4.83 -20.48 -25.08
N ARG A 258 4.79 -19.76 -26.21
CA ARG A 258 6.00 -19.49 -27.00
C ARG A 258 6.99 -18.62 -26.23
N VAL A 259 6.50 -17.62 -25.52
CA VAL A 259 7.32 -16.69 -24.75
C VAL A 259 7.89 -17.38 -23.50
N LEU A 260 7.10 -18.20 -22.80
CA LEU A 260 7.57 -18.95 -21.64
C LEU A 260 8.73 -19.90 -21.96
N LYS A 261 8.76 -20.51 -23.15
CA LYS A 261 9.88 -21.37 -23.60
C LYS A 261 11.21 -20.63 -23.67
N THR A 262 11.20 -19.32 -23.88
CA THR A 262 12.40 -18.49 -24.01
C THR A 262 12.71 -17.64 -22.79
N ALA A 263 11.76 -17.52 -21.87
CA ALA A 263 11.86 -16.72 -20.66
C ALA A 263 12.99 -17.21 -19.73
N ASP A 264 13.74 -16.26 -19.21
CA ASP A 264 14.70 -16.47 -18.13
C ASP A 264 14.09 -16.11 -16.77
N VAL A 265 13.20 -15.12 -16.77
CA VAL A 265 12.45 -14.65 -15.60
C VAL A 265 11.00 -14.43 -15.97
N VAL A 266 10.09 -14.80 -15.07
CA VAL A 266 8.66 -14.45 -15.16
C VAL A 266 8.22 -13.80 -13.86
N ILE A 267 7.66 -12.59 -13.96
CA ILE A 267 7.15 -11.83 -12.79
C ILE A 267 5.62 -11.83 -12.85
N GLY A 268 4.97 -12.35 -11.81
CA GLY A 268 3.52 -12.32 -11.65
C GLY A 268 3.09 -11.09 -10.83
N THR A 269 2.29 -10.20 -11.44
CA THR A 269 1.80 -8.97 -10.78
C THR A 269 0.28 -8.78 -10.92
N ILE A 270 -0.44 -9.81 -11.39
CA ILE A 270 -1.90 -9.73 -11.59
C ILE A 270 -2.62 -10.18 -10.33
N LEU A 271 -3.58 -9.38 -9.90
CA LEU A 271 -4.42 -9.74 -8.77
C LEU A 271 -5.52 -10.73 -9.18
N PRO A 272 -5.85 -11.76 -8.36
CA PRO A 272 -6.89 -12.75 -8.65
C PRO A 272 -8.27 -12.12 -8.92
N GLU A 273 -8.57 -11.00 -8.32
CA GLU A 273 -9.80 -10.22 -8.56
C GLU A 273 -9.91 -9.78 -10.02
N GLU A 274 -8.80 -9.42 -10.66
CA GLU A 274 -8.73 -9.03 -12.08
C GLU A 274 -8.92 -10.24 -13.01
N THR A 275 -8.48 -11.41 -12.58
CA THR A 275 -8.62 -12.68 -13.34
C THR A 275 -9.89 -13.46 -12.99
N LYS A 276 -10.76 -12.92 -12.12
CA LYS A 276 -11.95 -13.63 -11.58
C LYS A 276 -11.58 -14.96 -10.91
N GLY A 277 -10.44 -15.01 -10.22
CA GLY A 277 -9.93 -16.18 -9.52
C GLY A 277 -9.29 -17.23 -10.45
N ARG A 278 -8.98 -16.90 -11.70
CA ARG A 278 -8.31 -17.82 -12.63
C ARG A 278 -6.80 -17.76 -12.42
N ILE A 279 -6.18 -18.92 -12.39
CA ILE A 279 -4.73 -19.06 -12.49
C ILE A 279 -4.30 -18.58 -13.88
N VAL A 280 -3.29 -17.71 -13.92
CA VAL A 280 -2.80 -17.12 -15.18
C VAL A 280 -1.90 -18.09 -15.92
N ILE A 281 -1.02 -18.79 -15.19
CA ILE A 281 -0.06 -19.77 -15.73
C ILE A 281 -0.31 -21.13 -15.08
N SER A 282 -0.66 -22.11 -15.90
CA SER A 282 -0.86 -23.50 -15.46
C SER A 282 0.47 -24.22 -15.19
N GLU A 283 0.41 -25.31 -14.43
CA GLU A 283 1.58 -26.17 -14.18
C GLU A 283 2.21 -26.70 -15.47
N ASP A 284 1.39 -27.07 -16.48
CA ASP A 284 1.91 -27.52 -17.78
C ASP A 284 2.64 -26.41 -18.54
N GLN A 285 2.22 -25.18 -18.40
CA GLN A 285 2.92 -24.03 -18.96
C GLN A 285 4.24 -23.75 -18.25
N VAL A 286 4.31 -23.93 -16.91
CA VAL A 286 5.58 -23.82 -16.14
C VAL A 286 6.58 -24.89 -16.61
N LYS A 287 6.14 -26.12 -16.91
CA LYS A 287 7.00 -27.19 -17.46
C LYS A 287 7.65 -26.84 -18.81
N LEU A 288 7.12 -25.84 -19.54
CA LEU A 288 7.70 -25.37 -20.80
C LEU A 288 8.89 -24.44 -20.58
N MET A 289 9.06 -23.90 -19.38
CA MET A 289 10.14 -22.95 -19.07
C MET A 289 11.51 -23.63 -19.04
N LYS A 290 12.55 -22.82 -19.22
CA LYS A 290 13.94 -23.30 -19.15
C LYS A 290 14.27 -23.73 -17.73
N LYS A 291 15.05 -24.81 -17.57
CA LYS A 291 15.62 -25.18 -16.27
C LYS A 291 16.50 -24.04 -15.72
N GLY A 292 16.37 -23.76 -14.43
CA GLY A 292 17.05 -22.68 -13.75
C GLY A 292 16.54 -21.28 -14.10
N SER A 293 15.39 -21.17 -14.80
CA SER A 293 14.66 -19.90 -14.89
C SER A 293 13.95 -19.59 -13.56
N VAL A 294 13.59 -18.32 -13.37
CA VAL A 294 13.06 -17.82 -12.10
C VAL A 294 11.64 -17.29 -12.27
N ILE A 295 10.75 -17.70 -11.42
CA ILE A 295 9.43 -17.11 -11.22
C ILE A 295 9.47 -16.28 -9.93
N VAL A 296 8.98 -15.02 -9.98
CA VAL A 296 8.69 -14.22 -8.80
C VAL A 296 7.20 -13.88 -8.81
N ASP A 297 6.46 -14.42 -7.86
CA ASP A 297 5.01 -14.20 -7.76
C ASP A 297 4.69 -13.16 -6.70
N LEU A 298 4.45 -11.91 -7.15
CA LEU A 298 4.10 -10.78 -6.26
C LEU A 298 2.65 -10.82 -5.78
N SER A 299 1.82 -11.68 -6.37
CA SER A 299 0.41 -11.80 -6.03
C SER A 299 0.12 -12.98 -5.10
N ILE A 300 1.17 -13.60 -4.56
CA ILE A 300 1.06 -14.83 -3.76
C ILE A 300 0.17 -14.67 -2.51
N ASP A 301 0.15 -13.49 -1.91
CA ASP A 301 -0.69 -13.14 -0.76
C ASP A 301 -2.21 -13.20 -1.07
N LYS A 302 -2.57 -13.14 -2.35
CA LYS A 302 -3.94 -13.20 -2.85
C LYS A 302 -4.24 -14.46 -3.68
N GLY A 303 -3.37 -15.46 -3.59
CA GLY A 303 -3.52 -16.75 -4.27
C GLY A 303 -2.57 -17.00 -5.45
N GLY A 304 -1.80 -16.00 -5.86
CA GLY A 304 -0.75 -16.13 -6.88
C GLY A 304 -1.24 -16.14 -8.32
N CYS A 305 -0.29 -15.97 -9.24
CA CYS A 305 -0.50 -16.03 -10.69
C CYS A 305 -0.23 -17.41 -11.28
N PHE A 306 0.47 -18.26 -10.57
CA PHE A 306 0.94 -19.57 -11.08
C PHE A 306 0.32 -20.72 -10.28
N GLU A 307 -0.13 -21.76 -10.97
CA GLU A 307 -0.64 -22.97 -10.33
C GLU A 307 0.41 -23.68 -9.47
N THR A 308 1.68 -23.44 -9.76
CA THR A 308 2.81 -24.01 -9.04
C THR A 308 3.28 -23.18 -7.85
N SER A 309 2.71 -22.00 -7.62
CA SER A 309 3.09 -21.10 -6.52
C SER A 309 2.72 -21.71 -5.17
N GLU A 310 3.66 -21.63 -4.21
CA GLU A 310 3.47 -22.03 -2.81
C GLU A 310 3.94 -20.90 -1.90
N VAL A 311 3.12 -20.51 -0.93
CA VAL A 311 3.47 -19.46 0.03
C VAL A 311 4.73 -19.83 0.79
N ARG A 312 5.71 -18.94 0.77
CA ARG A 312 6.99 -19.06 1.49
C ARG A 312 7.18 -17.85 2.42
N ASN A 313 8.24 -17.89 3.21
CA ASN A 313 8.65 -16.80 4.12
C ASN A 313 10.06 -16.30 3.79
N HIS A 314 10.49 -15.23 4.43
CA HIS A 314 11.81 -14.64 4.19
C HIS A 314 12.99 -15.52 4.65
N ASP A 315 12.77 -16.49 5.55
CA ASP A 315 13.81 -17.42 6.01
C ASP A 315 14.08 -18.54 4.99
N ASN A 316 13.03 -18.97 4.27
CA ASN A 316 13.11 -19.96 3.19
C ASN A 316 12.27 -19.50 1.99
N PRO A 317 12.76 -18.48 1.25
CA PRO A 317 11.93 -17.72 0.34
C PRO A 317 11.70 -18.38 -1.03
N ALA A 318 12.54 -19.33 -1.42
CA ALA A 318 12.49 -19.95 -2.74
C ALA A 318 12.43 -21.47 -2.67
N PHE A 319 11.87 -22.08 -3.71
CA PHE A 319 11.83 -23.52 -3.92
C PHE A 319 11.93 -23.83 -5.43
N GLU A 320 12.31 -25.04 -5.77
CA GLU A 320 12.35 -25.50 -7.15
C GLU A 320 11.17 -26.44 -7.45
N LYS A 321 10.49 -26.21 -8.59
CA LYS A 321 9.47 -27.11 -9.13
C LYS A 321 9.60 -27.17 -10.65
N HIS A 322 9.67 -28.37 -11.19
CA HIS A 322 9.91 -28.63 -12.63
C HIS A 322 11.22 -28.04 -13.18
N GLY A 323 12.23 -27.86 -12.33
CA GLY A 323 13.51 -27.23 -12.71
C GLY A 323 13.43 -25.70 -12.77
N VAL A 324 12.32 -25.10 -12.33
CA VAL A 324 12.10 -23.64 -12.26
C VAL A 324 12.14 -23.20 -10.81
N ILE A 325 12.92 -22.15 -10.51
CA ILE A 325 13.03 -21.57 -9.17
C ILE A 325 11.84 -20.64 -8.96
N HIS A 326 11.11 -20.83 -7.86
CA HIS A 326 9.96 -20.02 -7.48
C HIS A 326 10.29 -19.21 -6.24
N TYR A 327 10.15 -17.88 -6.31
CA TYR A 327 10.15 -16.98 -5.18
C TYR A 327 8.72 -16.50 -4.95
N CYS A 328 8.11 -16.96 -3.86
CA CYS A 328 6.69 -16.75 -3.57
C CYS A 328 6.48 -16.30 -2.12
N VAL A 329 7.13 -15.19 -1.76
CA VAL A 329 7.05 -14.62 -0.40
C VAL A 329 6.04 -13.48 -0.39
N PRO A 330 4.97 -13.58 0.41
CA PRO A 330 4.12 -12.44 0.71
C PRO A 330 4.96 -11.28 1.25
N ASN A 331 4.54 -10.05 0.99
CA ASN A 331 5.21 -8.89 1.55
C ASN A 331 6.71 -8.76 1.19
N ILE A 332 7.04 -8.96 -0.09
CA ILE A 332 8.41 -8.79 -0.61
C ILE A 332 9.03 -7.44 -0.22
N THR A 333 8.21 -6.41 0.02
CA THR A 333 8.64 -5.07 0.43
C THR A 333 9.30 -5.03 1.81
N ALA A 334 9.00 -6.00 2.69
CA ALA A 334 9.68 -6.14 3.98
C ALA A 334 11.15 -6.55 3.84
N ARG A 335 11.56 -7.14 2.70
CA ARG A 335 12.97 -7.43 2.37
C ARG A 335 13.82 -6.15 2.26
N VAL A 336 13.21 -5.04 1.90
CA VAL A 336 13.84 -3.72 1.81
C VAL A 336 13.17 -2.75 2.79
N ALA A 337 13.10 -3.18 4.04
CA ALA A 337 12.33 -2.56 5.11
C ALA A 337 12.58 -1.06 5.26
N ARG A 338 13.86 -0.62 5.21
CA ARG A 338 14.20 0.80 5.34
C ARG A 338 13.60 1.65 4.23
N THR A 339 13.74 1.23 2.97
CA THR A 339 13.13 1.93 1.82
C THR A 339 11.61 1.95 1.92
N SER A 340 11.01 0.83 2.29
CA SER A 340 9.57 0.71 2.45
C SER A 340 9.04 1.57 3.60
N SER A 341 9.74 1.64 4.72
CA SER A 341 9.38 2.50 5.86
C SER A 341 9.46 3.98 5.50
N ILE A 342 10.47 4.41 4.75
CA ILE A 342 10.55 5.78 4.22
C ILE A 342 9.34 6.09 3.34
N ALA A 343 9.03 5.19 2.40
CA ALA A 343 7.88 5.39 1.50
C ALA A 343 6.53 5.43 2.24
N MET A 344 6.36 4.61 3.27
CA MET A 344 5.16 4.64 4.14
C MET A 344 5.10 5.93 4.95
N SER A 345 6.22 6.36 5.54
CA SER A 345 6.30 7.60 6.31
C SER A 345 5.94 8.83 5.47
N ASN A 346 6.34 8.85 4.21
CA ASN A 346 6.01 9.93 3.27
C ASN A 346 4.50 10.05 3.00
N VAL A 347 3.73 9.01 3.28
CA VAL A 347 2.26 9.03 3.20
C VAL A 347 1.62 9.26 4.56
N PHE A 348 2.10 8.57 5.61
CA PHE A 348 1.50 8.67 6.93
C PHE A 348 1.76 10.02 7.61
N ALA A 349 2.94 10.60 7.46
CA ALA A 349 3.25 11.84 8.17
C ALA A 349 2.38 13.02 7.69
N PRO A 350 2.21 13.29 6.38
CA PRO A 350 1.24 14.29 5.92
C PRO A 350 -0.20 13.99 6.36
N LEU A 351 -0.65 12.73 6.26
CA LEU A 351 -1.99 12.33 6.71
C LEU A 351 -2.22 12.64 8.18
N LEU A 352 -1.26 12.34 9.05
CA LEU A 352 -1.35 12.60 10.48
C LEU A 352 -1.33 14.11 10.79
N THR A 353 -0.55 14.89 10.01
CA THR A 353 -0.57 16.36 10.07
C THR A 353 -1.95 16.90 9.73
N GLU A 354 -2.54 16.47 8.61
CA GLU A 354 -3.89 16.88 8.19
C GLU A 354 -4.95 16.52 9.24
N ILE A 355 -4.84 15.35 9.86
CA ILE A 355 -5.72 14.94 10.97
C ILE A 355 -5.58 15.89 12.16
N GLY A 356 -4.36 16.28 12.52
CA GLY A 356 -4.11 17.24 13.61
C GLY A 356 -4.67 18.62 13.30
N ASP A 357 -4.42 19.13 12.11
CA ASP A 357 -4.87 20.44 11.63
C ASP A 357 -6.40 20.53 11.49
N ALA A 358 -7.06 19.43 11.17
CA ALA A 358 -8.51 19.37 11.11
C ALA A 358 -9.18 19.33 12.50
N GLY A 359 -8.44 19.12 13.58
CA GLY A 359 -9.00 18.95 14.92
C GLY A 359 -9.29 17.49 15.29
N GLY A 360 -8.58 16.54 14.67
CA GLY A 360 -8.62 15.12 14.96
C GLY A 360 -9.29 14.25 13.89
N VAL A 361 -9.15 12.94 14.05
CA VAL A 361 -9.61 11.94 13.05
C VAL A 361 -11.08 12.10 12.69
N LYS A 362 -11.94 12.36 13.68
CA LYS A 362 -13.38 12.48 13.47
C LYS A 362 -13.74 13.67 12.58
N GLN A 363 -13.06 14.80 12.76
CA GLN A 363 -13.28 15.98 11.92
C GLN A 363 -12.68 15.78 10.53
N GLN A 364 -11.48 15.22 10.42
CA GLN A 364 -10.88 14.90 9.14
C GLN A 364 -11.77 13.94 8.32
N LEU A 365 -12.38 12.94 8.95
CA LEU A 365 -13.33 12.05 8.28
C LEU A 365 -14.58 12.76 7.72
N LYS A 366 -14.97 13.93 8.26
CA LYS A 366 -16.06 14.74 7.69
C LYS A 366 -15.64 15.48 6.43
N GLU A 367 -14.38 15.91 6.38
CA GLU A 367 -13.84 16.73 5.29
C GLU A 367 -13.27 15.88 4.16
N ASP A 368 -12.60 14.76 4.50
CA ASP A 368 -11.89 13.91 3.55
C ASP A 368 -12.66 12.61 3.22
N THR A 369 -13.19 12.56 2.00
CA THR A 369 -13.86 11.35 1.48
C THR A 369 -12.88 10.22 1.19
N GLY A 370 -11.64 10.54 0.81
CA GLY A 370 -10.59 9.57 0.53
C GLY A 370 -10.20 8.79 1.79
N LEU A 371 -10.03 9.49 2.90
CA LEU A 371 -9.76 8.87 4.20
C LEU A 371 -10.93 7.98 4.66
N ARG A 372 -12.19 8.37 4.39
CA ARG A 372 -13.37 7.57 4.72
C ARG A 372 -13.37 6.18 4.06
N HIS A 373 -12.79 6.03 2.87
CA HIS A 373 -12.68 4.73 2.21
C HIS A 373 -11.82 3.74 3.02
N GLY A 374 -10.89 4.22 3.81
CA GLY A 374 -10.09 3.39 4.72
C GLY A 374 -10.86 2.87 5.92
N VAL A 375 -11.93 3.55 6.35
CA VAL A 375 -12.67 3.18 7.57
C VAL A 375 -13.50 1.93 7.34
N TYR A 376 -13.21 0.86 8.07
CA TYR A 376 -14.02 -0.36 8.09
C TYR A 376 -14.79 -0.54 9.40
N ILE A 377 -14.38 0.12 10.49
CA ILE A 377 -15.12 0.22 11.76
C ILE A 377 -15.13 1.69 12.20
N PHE A 378 -16.29 2.22 12.53
CA PHE A 378 -16.46 3.54 13.10
C PHE A 378 -17.17 3.48 14.45
N ASN A 379 -16.49 3.84 15.54
CA ASN A 379 -17.02 3.76 16.91
C ASN A 379 -17.67 2.40 17.23
N GLY A 380 -17.04 1.30 16.83
CA GLY A 380 -17.53 -0.06 17.03
C GLY A 380 -18.61 -0.52 16.05
N ILE A 381 -18.98 0.28 15.05
CA ILE A 381 -19.94 -0.09 14.01
C ILE A 381 -19.16 -0.46 12.74
N LEU A 382 -19.43 -1.64 12.18
CA LEU A 382 -18.86 -2.03 10.89
C LEU A 382 -19.43 -1.13 9.79
N THR A 383 -18.56 -0.54 8.96
CA THR A 383 -18.94 0.40 7.89
C THR A 383 -18.78 -0.18 6.49
N ASN A 384 -18.07 -1.28 6.35
CA ASN A 384 -17.80 -1.93 5.08
C ASN A 384 -18.86 -3.00 4.78
N ALA A 385 -19.73 -2.76 3.81
CA ALA A 385 -20.81 -3.68 3.44
C ALA A 385 -20.31 -5.01 2.87
N TYR A 386 -19.18 -5.02 2.14
CA TYR A 386 -18.59 -6.25 1.62
C TYR A 386 -18.16 -7.19 2.77
N LEU A 387 -17.47 -6.64 3.78
CA LEU A 387 -17.09 -7.40 4.98
C LEU A 387 -18.32 -7.86 5.77
N GLY A 388 -19.34 -7.00 5.85
CA GLY A 388 -20.61 -7.34 6.48
C GLY A 388 -21.26 -8.57 5.87
N ASN A 389 -21.35 -8.60 4.55
CA ASN A 389 -21.90 -9.75 3.81
C ASN A 389 -21.01 -10.99 3.93
N LEU A 390 -19.68 -10.82 3.81
CA LEU A 390 -18.71 -11.93 3.84
C LEU A 390 -18.73 -12.68 5.19
N TYR A 391 -18.82 -11.93 6.29
CA TYR A 391 -18.72 -12.50 7.65
C TYR A 391 -20.03 -12.51 8.42
N ASN A 392 -21.15 -12.19 7.76
CA ASN A 392 -22.49 -12.09 8.36
C ASN A 392 -22.50 -11.18 9.61
N ILE A 393 -22.01 -9.95 9.43
CA ILE A 393 -21.96 -8.90 10.45
C ILE A 393 -22.78 -7.71 9.96
N PRO A 394 -23.72 -7.17 10.75
CA PRO A 394 -24.46 -5.97 10.37
C PRO A 394 -23.53 -4.79 10.11
N SER A 395 -23.70 -4.11 8.98
CA SER A 395 -22.92 -2.93 8.61
C SER A 395 -23.80 -1.71 8.34
N ARG A 396 -23.25 -0.51 8.47
CA ARG A 396 -23.90 0.76 8.16
C ARG A 396 -23.00 1.61 7.29
N ASP A 397 -23.59 2.36 6.36
CA ASP A 397 -22.83 3.30 5.52
C ASP A 397 -22.19 4.39 6.39
N ILE A 398 -20.88 4.60 6.22
CA ILE A 398 -20.13 5.61 6.95
C ILE A 398 -20.63 7.02 6.68
N ASN A 399 -21.10 7.31 5.45
CA ASN A 399 -21.60 8.64 5.11
C ASN A 399 -22.89 8.97 5.90
N LEU A 400 -23.76 7.97 6.13
CA LEU A 400 -24.93 8.14 6.98
C LEU A 400 -24.54 8.36 8.45
N LEU A 401 -23.51 7.68 8.92
CA LEU A 401 -22.99 7.87 10.27
C LEU A 401 -22.37 9.27 10.43
N MET A 402 -21.61 9.75 9.43
CA MET A 402 -21.01 11.09 9.46
C MET A 402 -22.05 12.22 9.41
N ALA A 403 -23.17 12.02 8.71
CA ALA A 403 -24.25 12.99 8.65
C ALA A 403 -25.03 13.12 9.97
N ALA A 404 -24.96 12.11 10.84
CA ALA A 404 -25.65 12.08 12.14
C ALA A 404 -24.82 12.66 13.30
N PHE A 405 -23.57 13.01 13.06
CA PHE A 405 -22.61 13.57 14.03
C PHE A 405 -22.09 14.95 13.57
#